data_12650eb07f1d120ec8906252f5cfff03
#
_entry.id   12650eb07f1d120ec8906252f5cfff03
#
_cell.length_a   1.000
_cell.length_b   1.000
_cell.length_c   1.000
_cell.angle_alpha   90.00
_cell.angle_beta   90.00
_cell.angle_gamma   90.00
#
_symmetry.space_group_name_H-M   'P 1'
#
loop_
_entity.id
_entity.type
_entity.pdbx_description
1 polymer ?
#
loop_
_entity_poly.entity_id
_entity_poly.type
_entity_poly.pdbx_seq_one_letter_code
_entity_poly.pdbx_strand_id
1 'polypeptide(L)'
;MRDEGMQGFITPDEFVKLVKQFALEYGNPDKEFTLKSGTKSHFYLDLRKLTLSPGNFFVAEMLDRELRDLRHSGIGYHAIGGPETGANQIVGGYMAYLGDPQVGFNTKHVCGGFVVRKAEKAHGKAGLIVGNLKPGDKAVLVEDVTTTGGSVLEAIEAVREFGA
;
A
#
# COMPACT_ATOMS: atom_id res chain seq x y z
N MET A 1 -19.88 -25.73 -5.87
CA MET A 1 -20.83 -24.79 -5.27
C MET A 1 -20.20 -23.41 -5.41
N ARG A 2 -20.71 -22.58 -6.31
CA ARG A 2 -20.26 -21.18 -6.43
C ARG A 2 -20.88 -20.43 -5.25
N ASP A 3 -20.03 -19.72 -4.53
CA ASP A 3 -20.42 -18.91 -3.38
C ASP A 3 -21.25 -17.71 -3.88
N GLU A 4 -22.57 -17.81 -3.80
CA GLU A 4 -23.52 -16.77 -4.21
C GLU A 4 -23.68 -15.70 -3.10
N GLY A 5 -22.57 -15.23 -2.52
CA GLY A 5 -22.62 -14.33 -1.36
C GLY A 5 -21.70 -13.12 -1.37
N MET A 6 -20.81 -12.95 -2.33
CA MET A 6 -19.96 -11.76 -2.42
C MET A 6 -20.30 -10.90 -3.64
N GLN A 7 -21.32 -10.05 -3.49
CA GLN A 7 -21.51 -8.92 -4.40
C GLN A 7 -20.37 -7.94 -4.19
N GLY A 8 -19.57 -7.70 -5.25
CA GLY A 8 -18.85 -6.47 -5.41
C GLY A 8 -17.33 -6.49 -5.33
N PHE A 9 -16.65 -7.55 -5.76
CA PHE A 9 -15.21 -7.42 -5.98
C PHE A 9 -14.96 -6.60 -7.25
N ILE A 10 -14.22 -5.48 -7.10
CA ILE A 10 -13.77 -4.72 -8.25
C ILE A 10 -12.87 -5.60 -9.13
N THR A 11 -13.12 -5.61 -10.44
CA THR A 11 -12.25 -6.29 -11.38
C THR A 11 -10.96 -5.49 -11.62
N PRO A 12 -9.85 -6.12 -12.06
CA PRO A 12 -8.64 -5.40 -12.44
C PRO A 12 -8.89 -4.29 -13.46
N ASP A 13 -9.76 -4.54 -14.45
CA ASP A 13 -10.09 -3.54 -15.47
C ASP A 13 -10.87 -2.35 -14.91
N GLU A 14 -11.78 -2.57 -13.98
CA GLU A 14 -12.50 -1.50 -13.28
C GLU A 14 -11.55 -0.71 -12.39
N PHE A 15 -10.63 -1.38 -11.70
CA PHE A 15 -9.61 -0.71 -10.90
C PHE A 15 -8.71 0.17 -11.77
N VAL A 16 -8.26 -0.30 -12.92
CA VAL A 16 -7.48 0.50 -13.88
C VAL A 16 -8.28 1.73 -14.36
N LYS A 17 -9.59 1.61 -14.58
CA LYS A 17 -10.44 2.76 -14.92
C LYS A 17 -10.48 3.79 -13.79
N LEU A 18 -10.62 3.35 -12.54
CA LEU A 18 -10.57 4.25 -11.38
C LEU A 18 -9.22 4.96 -11.26
N VAL A 19 -8.11 4.24 -11.41
CA VAL A 19 -6.77 4.84 -11.39
C VAL A 19 -6.62 5.89 -12.48
N LYS A 20 -7.06 5.59 -13.72
CA LYS A 20 -7.02 6.55 -14.83
C LYS A 20 -7.88 7.78 -14.57
N GLN A 21 -9.05 7.60 -13.98
CA GLN A 21 -9.99 8.69 -13.72
C GLN A 21 -9.54 9.63 -12.60
N PHE A 22 -8.99 9.07 -11.51
CA PHE A 22 -8.72 9.84 -10.29
C PHE A 22 -7.25 10.18 -10.09
N ALA A 23 -6.34 9.34 -10.54
CA ALA A 23 -4.93 9.44 -10.20
C ALA A 23 -4.02 9.78 -11.38
N LEU A 24 -4.47 9.58 -12.62
CA LEU A 24 -3.65 9.83 -13.81
C LEU A 24 -3.93 11.23 -14.36
N GLU A 25 -2.87 12.02 -14.43
CA GLU A 25 -2.89 13.35 -15.04
C GLU A 25 -2.12 13.33 -16.35
N TYR A 26 -2.67 13.98 -17.37
CA TYR A 26 -1.96 14.20 -18.64
C TYR A 26 -1.47 15.64 -18.71
N GLY A 27 -0.21 15.80 -19.10
CA GLY A 27 0.33 17.08 -19.52
C GLY A 27 -0.31 17.54 -20.83
N ASN A 28 -0.15 18.81 -21.14
CA ASN A 28 -0.43 19.34 -22.47
C ASN A 28 0.92 19.51 -23.25
N PRO A 29 0.90 19.79 -24.56
CA PRO A 29 2.12 19.96 -25.36
C PRO A 29 3.12 20.97 -24.77
N ASP A 30 2.63 21.94 -23.98
CA ASP A 30 3.44 23.01 -23.41
C ASP A 30 3.81 22.77 -21.93
N LYS A 31 3.29 21.70 -21.32
CA LYS A 31 3.48 21.41 -19.89
C LYS A 31 3.80 19.94 -19.66
N GLU A 32 5.10 19.64 -19.58
CA GLU A 32 5.57 18.34 -19.14
C GLU A 32 5.78 18.30 -17.62
N PHE A 33 5.55 17.12 -17.04
CA PHE A 33 5.88 16.86 -15.64
C PHE A 33 7.38 16.54 -15.54
N THR A 34 8.06 17.06 -14.52
CA THR A 34 9.41 16.64 -14.17
C THR A 34 9.33 15.64 -13.03
N LEU A 35 9.72 14.40 -13.30
CA LEU A 35 9.77 13.32 -12.31
C LEU A 35 10.94 13.52 -11.34
N LYS A 36 10.94 12.78 -10.21
CA LYS A 36 12.06 12.82 -9.23
C LYS A 36 13.42 12.48 -9.85
N SER A 37 13.43 11.65 -10.88
CA SER A 37 14.63 11.32 -11.65
C SER A 37 15.17 12.46 -12.51
N GLY A 38 14.45 13.58 -12.64
CA GLY A 38 14.72 14.66 -13.59
C GLY A 38 14.17 14.39 -15.00
N THR A 39 13.62 13.21 -15.25
CA THR A 39 13.04 12.84 -16.56
C THR A 39 11.75 13.61 -16.80
N LYS A 40 11.53 14.05 -18.05
CA LYS A 40 10.28 14.64 -18.50
C LYS A 40 9.25 13.58 -18.84
N SER A 41 8.00 13.83 -18.51
CA SER A 41 6.89 12.93 -18.78
C SER A 41 5.65 13.70 -19.22
N HIS A 42 4.91 13.17 -20.17
CA HIS A 42 3.60 13.70 -20.60
C HIS A 42 2.44 13.23 -19.71
N PHE A 43 2.70 12.40 -18.72
CA PHE A 43 1.71 11.99 -17.72
C PHE A 43 2.35 11.95 -16.32
N TYR A 44 1.50 12.10 -15.33
CA TYR A 44 1.86 11.99 -13.91
C TYR A 44 0.83 11.12 -13.19
N LEU A 45 1.31 10.14 -12.43
CA LEU A 45 0.47 9.28 -11.61
C LEU A 45 0.56 9.73 -10.14
N ASP A 46 -0.54 10.25 -9.58
CA ASP A 46 -0.67 10.60 -8.18
C ASP A 46 -1.73 9.70 -7.52
N LEU A 47 -1.31 8.54 -7.07
CA LEU A 47 -2.18 7.56 -6.45
C LEU A 47 -2.81 8.07 -5.13
N ARG A 48 -2.20 9.08 -4.51
CA ARG A 48 -2.75 9.70 -3.28
C ARG A 48 -4.13 10.29 -3.52
N LYS A 49 -4.44 10.78 -4.72
CA LYS A 49 -5.79 11.23 -5.08
C LYS A 49 -6.83 10.12 -4.96
N LEU A 50 -6.46 8.89 -5.25
CA LEU A 50 -7.33 7.73 -5.08
C LEU A 50 -7.34 7.25 -3.62
N THR A 51 -6.16 7.14 -3.00
CA THR A 51 -6.03 6.60 -1.64
C THR A 51 -6.51 7.55 -0.54
N LEU A 52 -6.62 8.86 -0.82
CA LEU A 52 -7.24 9.87 0.06
C LEU A 52 -8.72 10.12 -0.27
N SER A 53 -9.35 9.24 -1.02
CA SER A 53 -10.77 9.27 -1.38
C SER A 53 -11.46 7.97 -0.96
N PRO A 54 -12.80 7.86 -1.09
CA PRO A 54 -13.50 6.57 -0.95
C PRO A 54 -12.95 5.46 -1.84
N GLY A 55 -12.22 5.81 -2.91
CA GLY A 55 -11.52 4.85 -3.78
C GLY A 55 -10.45 4.04 -3.08
N ASN A 56 -10.00 4.44 -1.89
CA ASN A 56 -9.06 3.66 -1.07
C ASN A 56 -9.64 2.29 -0.65
N PHE A 57 -10.97 2.18 -0.55
CA PHE A 57 -11.62 0.89 -0.32
C PHE A 57 -11.29 -0.12 -1.43
N PHE A 58 -11.34 0.30 -2.69
CA PHE A 58 -11.00 -0.56 -3.82
C PHE A 58 -9.50 -0.87 -3.90
N VAL A 59 -8.64 0.06 -3.46
CA VAL A 59 -7.20 -0.21 -3.32
C VAL A 59 -6.98 -1.31 -2.28
N ALA A 60 -7.66 -1.23 -1.14
CA ALA A 60 -7.57 -2.24 -0.08
C ALA A 60 -8.11 -3.61 -0.53
N GLU A 61 -9.20 -3.63 -1.28
CA GLU A 61 -9.78 -4.85 -1.85
C GLU A 61 -8.85 -5.55 -2.84
N MET A 62 -8.24 -4.78 -3.77
CA MET A 62 -7.26 -5.31 -4.71
C MET A 62 -6.02 -5.84 -3.98
N LEU A 63 -5.55 -5.11 -2.98
CA LEU A 63 -4.44 -5.53 -2.15
C LEU A 63 -4.75 -6.83 -1.38
N ASP A 64 -5.96 -6.96 -0.83
CA ASP A 64 -6.39 -8.18 -0.12
C ASP A 64 -6.38 -9.41 -1.04
N ARG A 65 -6.78 -9.24 -2.31
CA ARG A 65 -6.72 -10.30 -3.31
C ARG A 65 -5.27 -10.77 -3.51
N GLU A 66 -4.35 -9.86 -3.79
CA GLU A 66 -2.94 -10.18 -3.99
C GLU A 66 -2.31 -10.84 -2.75
N LEU A 67 -2.68 -10.36 -1.56
CA LEU A 67 -2.20 -10.91 -0.30
C LEU A 67 -2.79 -12.30 0.02
N ARG A 68 -4.01 -12.59 -0.43
CA ARG A 68 -4.58 -13.94 -0.36
C ARG A 68 -3.85 -14.90 -1.30
N ASP A 69 -3.57 -14.47 -2.51
CA ASP A 69 -2.84 -15.28 -3.50
C ASP A 69 -1.42 -15.58 -3.02
N LEU A 70 -0.76 -14.61 -2.38
CA LEU A 70 0.53 -14.79 -1.73
C LEU A 70 0.48 -15.88 -0.65
N ARG A 71 -0.57 -15.87 0.19
CA ARG A 71 -0.79 -16.92 1.21
C ARG A 71 -1.09 -18.29 0.61
N HIS A 72 -1.91 -18.34 -0.45
CA HIS A 72 -2.23 -19.58 -1.13
C HIS A 72 -0.98 -20.22 -1.78
N SER A 73 -0.01 -19.41 -2.19
CA SER A 73 1.29 -19.91 -2.67
C SER A 73 2.26 -20.31 -1.53
N GLY A 74 1.80 -20.33 -0.29
CA GLY A 74 2.59 -20.80 0.86
C GLY A 74 3.47 -19.70 1.50
N ILE A 75 3.36 -18.43 1.06
CA ILE A 75 4.12 -17.31 1.62
C ILE A 75 3.30 -16.66 2.73
N GLY A 76 3.61 -17.00 3.98
CA GLY A 76 3.02 -16.37 5.15
C GLY A 76 3.68 -15.05 5.50
N TYR A 77 2.91 -14.11 6.05
CA TYR A 77 3.39 -12.83 6.57
C TYR A 77 2.63 -12.46 7.86
N HIS A 78 3.23 -11.59 8.70
CA HIS A 78 2.70 -11.15 9.99
C HIS A 78 2.35 -9.67 9.99
N ALA A 79 2.98 -8.88 9.11
CA ALA A 79 2.77 -7.43 9.03
C ALA A 79 2.80 -6.94 7.59
N ILE A 80 2.11 -5.80 7.36
CA ILE A 80 2.12 -5.07 6.10
C ILE A 80 2.47 -3.61 6.38
N GLY A 81 3.35 -3.04 5.58
CA GLY A 81 3.78 -1.66 5.76
C GLY A 81 4.49 -1.13 4.54
N GLY A 82 5.18 0.00 4.70
CA GLY A 82 5.98 0.58 3.62
C GLY A 82 6.46 1.98 3.94
N PRO A 83 7.18 2.61 3.00
CA PRO A 83 7.75 3.94 3.22
C PRO A 83 6.67 5.02 3.30
N GLU A 84 6.85 5.98 4.21
CA GLU A 84 6.01 7.18 4.18
C GLU A 84 6.34 8.02 2.93
N THR A 85 5.38 8.74 2.31
CA THR A 85 4.02 9.02 2.76
C THR A 85 3.00 8.10 2.07
N GLY A 86 3.33 7.52 0.90
CA GLY A 86 2.39 6.77 0.05
C GLY A 86 1.81 5.54 0.73
N ALA A 87 2.64 4.77 1.41
CA ALA A 87 2.19 3.58 2.11
C ALA A 87 1.19 3.86 3.25
N ASN A 88 1.22 5.06 3.87
CA ASN A 88 0.37 5.38 5.01
C ASN A 88 -1.11 5.19 4.71
N GLN A 89 -1.57 5.72 3.57
CA GLN A 89 -2.97 5.66 3.18
C GLN A 89 -3.38 4.24 2.77
N ILE A 90 -2.50 3.54 2.05
CA ILE A 90 -2.73 2.15 1.62
C ILE A 90 -2.86 1.24 2.84
N VAL A 91 -1.89 1.30 3.75
CA VAL A 91 -1.89 0.48 4.98
C VAL A 91 -3.08 0.83 5.86
N GLY A 92 -3.36 2.13 6.07
CA GLY A 92 -4.52 2.57 6.86
C GLY A 92 -5.85 2.10 6.25
N GLY A 93 -6.01 2.25 4.94
CA GLY A 93 -7.18 1.76 4.22
C GLY A 93 -7.35 0.26 4.31
N TYR A 94 -6.26 -0.50 4.18
CA TYR A 94 -6.29 -1.95 4.30
C TYR A 94 -6.62 -2.42 5.72
N MET A 95 -6.08 -1.76 6.76
CA MET A 95 -6.45 -2.06 8.14
C MET A 95 -7.94 -1.78 8.41
N ALA A 96 -8.48 -0.68 7.87
CA ALA A 96 -9.91 -0.38 7.98
C ALA A 96 -10.77 -1.41 7.23
N TYR A 97 -10.35 -1.80 6.01
CA TYR A 97 -11.00 -2.84 5.21
C TYR A 97 -11.08 -4.18 5.94
N LEU A 98 -9.98 -4.62 6.57
CA LEU A 98 -9.96 -5.85 7.37
C LEU A 98 -10.86 -5.77 8.62
N GLY A 99 -11.10 -4.58 9.13
CA GLY A 99 -11.99 -4.34 10.28
C GLY A 99 -13.47 -4.29 9.92
N ASP A 100 -13.83 -4.25 8.64
CA ASP A 100 -15.22 -4.22 8.19
C ASP A 100 -15.90 -5.57 8.46
N PRO A 101 -17.02 -5.60 9.22
CA PRO A 101 -17.77 -6.83 9.48
C PRO A 101 -18.26 -7.55 8.22
N GLN A 102 -18.48 -6.84 7.12
CA GLN A 102 -18.93 -7.41 5.84
C GLN A 102 -17.78 -8.14 5.11
N VAL A 103 -16.55 -7.70 5.31
CA VAL A 103 -15.35 -8.35 4.77
C VAL A 103 -15.02 -9.62 5.57
N GLY A 104 -15.53 -9.74 6.78
CA GLY A 104 -15.31 -10.87 7.67
C GLY A 104 -13.97 -10.79 8.40
N PHE A 105 -13.96 -10.06 9.51
CA PHE A 105 -12.79 -9.98 10.39
C PHE A 105 -12.38 -11.39 10.85
N ASN A 106 -11.34 -11.92 10.26
CA ASN A 106 -10.80 -13.22 10.63
C ASN A 106 -9.61 -13.04 11.56
N THR A 107 -9.84 -13.20 12.87
CA THR A 107 -8.80 -13.07 13.91
C THR A 107 -7.58 -13.98 13.70
N LYS A 108 -7.69 -15.03 12.90
CA LYS A 108 -6.58 -15.92 12.58
C LYS A 108 -5.60 -15.32 11.55
N HIS A 109 -5.98 -14.24 10.87
CA HIS A 109 -5.20 -13.62 9.80
C HIS A 109 -4.98 -12.12 10.02
N VAL A 110 -5.08 -11.67 11.28
CA VAL A 110 -4.77 -10.27 11.62
C VAL A 110 -3.29 -10.04 11.41
N CYS A 111 -2.96 -9.22 10.41
CA CYS A 111 -1.61 -8.71 10.23
C CYS A 111 -1.47 -7.34 10.90
N GLY A 112 -0.26 -7.04 11.37
CA GLY A 112 0.07 -5.72 11.88
C GLY A 112 0.24 -4.71 10.75
N GLY A 113 -0.30 -3.50 10.90
CA GLY A 113 0.04 -2.36 10.02
C GLY A 113 1.25 -1.60 10.55
N PHE A 114 2.18 -1.21 9.70
CA PHE A 114 3.30 -0.35 10.07
C PHE A 114 3.70 0.60 8.94
N VAL A 115 4.50 1.61 9.30
CA VAL A 115 5.05 2.60 8.36
C VAL A 115 6.53 2.81 8.66
N VAL A 116 7.33 2.95 7.61
CA VAL A 116 8.74 3.31 7.70
C VAL A 116 8.89 4.81 7.43
N ARG A 117 9.39 5.56 8.41
CA ARG A 117 9.65 6.99 8.27
C ARG A 117 10.93 7.25 7.48
N LYS A 118 10.98 8.42 6.86
CA LYS A 118 12.20 8.91 6.17
C LYS A 118 13.29 9.36 7.14
N ALA A 119 12.91 9.77 8.35
CA ALA A 119 13.84 10.20 9.39
C ALA A 119 13.30 9.86 10.78
N GLU A 120 14.21 9.63 11.71
CA GLU A 120 13.87 9.48 13.12
C GLU A 120 13.30 10.77 13.71
N LYS A 121 12.35 10.63 14.64
CA LYS A 121 11.88 11.80 15.41
C LYS A 121 12.91 12.23 16.43
N ALA A 122 13.12 13.55 16.51
CA ALA A 122 13.94 14.15 17.55
C ALA A 122 13.31 14.02 18.96
N HIS A 123 11.98 13.79 19.04
CA HIS A 123 11.24 13.70 20.30
C HIS A 123 10.21 12.57 20.26
N GLY A 124 9.97 11.92 21.39
CA GLY A 124 9.04 10.81 21.56
C GLY A 124 9.69 9.45 21.36
N LYS A 125 8.91 8.46 20.91
CA LYS A 125 9.45 7.11 20.64
C LYS A 125 10.35 7.18 19.41
N ALA A 126 11.67 7.01 19.64
CA ALA A 126 12.68 6.98 18.58
C ALA A 126 12.48 5.77 17.65
N GLY A 127 13.07 5.86 16.45
CA GLY A 127 13.09 4.79 15.46
C GLY A 127 12.30 5.12 14.19
N LEU A 128 12.70 4.45 13.12
CA LEU A 128 12.09 4.62 11.80
C LEU A 128 10.75 3.88 11.68
N ILE A 129 10.54 2.81 12.44
CA ILE A 129 9.33 1.99 12.35
C ILE A 129 8.24 2.51 13.30
N VAL A 130 7.04 2.69 12.75
CA VAL A 130 5.83 3.09 13.49
C VAL A 130 4.71 2.11 13.21
N GLY A 131 4.09 1.55 14.25
CA GLY A 131 2.98 0.61 14.10
C GLY A 131 3.24 -0.73 14.79
N ASN A 132 2.71 -1.79 14.22
CA ASN A 132 2.59 -3.10 14.87
C ASN A 132 3.58 -4.15 14.31
N LEU A 133 4.72 -3.73 13.76
CA LEU A 133 5.80 -4.64 13.39
C LEU A 133 6.55 -5.11 14.65
N LYS A 134 6.94 -6.38 14.70
CA LYS A 134 7.71 -6.98 15.80
C LYS A 134 8.98 -7.63 15.26
N PRO A 135 10.05 -7.70 16.04
CA PRO A 135 11.22 -8.52 15.70
C PRO A 135 10.83 -9.98 15.42
N GLY A 136 11.36 -10.54 14.34
CA GLY A 136 11.02 -11.88 13.85
C GLY A 136 9.78 -11.95 12.96
N ASP A 137 9.05 -10.86 12.74
CA ASP A 137 7.93 -10.82 11.82
C ASP A 137 8.40 -10.94 10.36
N LYS A 138 7.60 -11.61 9.53
CA LYS A 138 7.71 -11.51 8.08
C LYS A 138 6.81 -10.38 7.61
N ALA A 139 7.38 -9.40 6.93
CA ALA A 139 6.68 -8.21 6.49
C ALA A 139 6.48 -8.18 4.97
N VAL A 140 5.32 -7.74 4.53
CA VAL A 140 5.06 -7.32 3.15
C VAL A 140 5.18 -5.80 3.08
N LEU A 141 5.96 -5.30 2.12
CA LEU A 141 6.05 -3.86 1.87
C LEU A 141 5.22 -3.48 0.65
N VAL A 142 4.50 -2.37 0.80
CA VAL A 142 3.69 -1.75 -0.25
C VAL A 142 4.14 -0.31 -0.48
N GLU A 143 4.02 0.15 -1.73
CA GLU A 143 4.25 1.53 -2.11
C GLU A 143 3.22 1.98 -3.15
N ASP A 144 2.87 3.26 -3.15
CA ASP A 144 1.91 3.84 -4.07
C ASP A 144 2.45 3.92 -5.50
N VAL A 145 3.65 4.43 -5.67
CA VAL A 145 4.32 4.57 -6.97
C VAL A 145 5.82 4.31 -6.84
N THR A 146 6.30 3.35 -7.60
CA THR A 146 7.72 3.02 -7.70
C THR A 146 8.32 3.52 -9.01
N THR A 147 9.45 4.21 -8.94
CA THR A 147 10.28 4.58 -10.11
C THR A 147 11.58 3.77 -10.13
N THR A 148 12.53 4.11 -9.28
CA THR A 148 13.81 3.40 -9.13
C THR A 148 13.80 2.36 -8.02
N GLY A 149 12.74 2.33 -7.21
CA GLY A 149 12.64 1.46 -6.04
C GLY A 149 13.40 1.96 -4.80
N GLY A 150 14.06 3.12 -4.85
CA GLY A 150 14.91 3.60 -3.75
C GLY A 150 14.19 3.64 -2.40
N SER A 151 12.98 4.22 -2.35
CA SER A 151 12.21 4.31 -1.09
C SER A 151 11.86 2.92 -0.51
N VAL A 152 11.51 1.97 -1.39
CA VAL A 152 11.22 0.59 -0.95
C VAL A 152 12.48 -0.10 -0.43
N LEU A 153 13.63 0.09 -1.11
CA LEU A 153 14.89 -0.50 -0.68
C LEU A 153 15.33 0.05 0.67
N GLU A 154 15.25 1.37 0.89
CA GLU A 154 15.50 1.99 2.20
C GLU A 154 14.57 1.44 3.28
N ALA A 155 13.28 1.26 2.95
CA ALA A 155 12.32 0.66 3.88
C ALA A 155 12.64 -0.80 4.21
N ILE A 156 13.11 -1.60 3.23
CA ILE A 156 13.56 -2.99 3.45
C ILE A 156 14.75 -3.00 4.42
N GLU A 157 15.72 -2.12 4.23
CA GLU A 157 16.88 -2.01 5.12
C GLU A 157 16.46 -1.68 6.55
N ALA A 158 15.59 -0.67 6.73
CA ALA A 158 15.08 -0.29 8.05
C ALA A 158 14.30 -1.43 8.73
N VAL A 159 13.49 -2.21 7.98
CA VAL A 159 12.77 -3.36 8.53
C VAL A 159 13.73 -4.47 8.95
N ARG A 160 14.77 -4.74 8.17
CA ARG A 160 15.81 -5.72 8.52
C ARG A 160 16.63 -5.31 9.73
N GLU A 161 17.01 -4.03 9.82
CA GLU A 161 17.71 -3.48 10.99
C GLU A 161 16.85 -3.54 12.26
N PHE A 162 15.53 -3.40 12.12
CA PHE A 162 14.58 -3.60 13.21
C PHE A 162 14.47 -5.06 13.66
N GLY A 163 14.93 -6.01 12.84
CA GLY A 163 14.94 -7.45 13.13
C GLY A 163 13.73 -8.22 12.62
N ALA A 164 13.04 -7.69 11.61
CA ALA A 164 11.90 -8.32 10.96
C ALA A 164 12.24 -8.80 9.53
#